data_19b01f77651461539e653e8da3def964
#
_entry.id   19b01f77651461539e653e8da3def964
#
_cell.length_a   1.000
_cell.length_b   1.000
_cell.length_c   1.000
_cell.angle_alpha   90.00
_cell.angle_beta   90.00
_cell.angle_gamma   90.00
#
_symmetry.space_group_name_H-M   'P 1'
#
loop_
_entity.id
_entity.type
_entity.pdbx_description
1 polymer ?
#
loop_
_entity_poly.entity_id
_entity_poly.type
_entity_poly.pdbx_seq_one_letter_code
_entity_poly.pdbx_strand_id
1 'polypeptide(L)' 'MRPPHNRTMPERTGILVVRVWLEQGTPGRLRARLTQAADLGDPPTTLATTADVPGVCAAVEAWLRRFLDSPER' A
#
# COMPACT_ATOMS: atom_id res chain seq x y z
N MET A 1 -16.55 -23.57 9.88
CA MET A 1 -15.89 -22.89 10.81
C MET A 1 -14.46 -23.03 10.68
N ARG A 2 -13.74 -22.03 10.94
CA ARG A 2 -12.41 -22.10 10.80
C ARG A 2 -11.74 -22.40 12.05
N PRO A 3 -10.78 -23.14 12.05
CA PRO A 3 -10.09 -23.44 13.26
C PRO A 3 -9.32 -22.23 13.70
N PRO A 4 -9.18 -22.11 14.93
CA PRO A 4 -8.42 -21.02 15.48
C PRO A 4 -6.98 -21.25 15.40
N HIS A 5 -6.51 -21.58 14.31
CA HIS A 5 -5.23 -22.10 14.19
C HIS A 5 -4.11 -21.19 14.46
N ASN A 6 -4.25 -19.99 14.25
CA ASN A 6 -3.07 -19.21 14.29
C ASN A 6 -2.91 -18.42 15.48
N ARG A 7 -3.23 -18.92 16.56
CA ARG A 7 -3.01 -18.23 17.71
C ARG A 7 -1.65 -18.02 18.03
N THR A 8 -0.79 -18.91 17.75
CA THR A 8 0.58 -18.76 18.14
C THR A 8 1.33 -17.85 17.26
N MET A 9 0.85 -17.64 16.06
CA MET A 9 1.56 -16.80 15.14
C MET A 9 0.62 -15.81 14.58
N PRO A 10 0.55 -14.66 15.13
CA PRO A 10 -0.36 -13.65 14.62
C PRO A 10 0.00 -13.29 13.20
N GLU A 11 -1.02 -13.10 12.45
CA GLU A 11 -0.85 -12.75 11.10
C GLU A 11 -0.40 -11.33 10.99
N ARG A 12 0.55 -11.04 10.16
CA ARG A 12 0.95 -9.67 9.87
C ARG A 12 0.06 -9.16 8.79
N THR A 13 -0.42 -7.97 8.95
CA THR A 13 -1.33 -7.37 7.98
C THR A 13 -0.90 -5.97 7.67
N GLY A 14 -0.94 -5.60 6.43
CA GLY A 14 -0.67 -4.24 6.03
C GLY A 14 -1.75 -3.78 5.07
N ILE A 15 -1.92 -2.47 4.98
CA ILE A 15 -2.91 -1.89 4.11
C ILE A 15 -2.23 -0.89 3.22
N LEU A 16 -2.43 -1.02 1.94
CA LEU A 16 -1.93 -0.07 0.96
C LEU A 16 -3.11 0.44 0.16
N VAL A 17 -3.24 1.74 0.09
CA VAL A 17 -4.31 2.36 -0.66
C VAL A 17 -3.71 3.12 -1.83
N VAL A 18 -4.21 2.87 -3.01
CA VAL A 18 -3.77 3.57 -4.21
C VAL A 18 -4.94 4.42 -4.68
N ARG A 19 -4.77 5.72 -4.59
CA ARG A 19 -5.79 6.64 -5.03
C ARG A 19 -5.35 7.24 -6.35
N VAL A 20 -6.20 7.19 -7.34
CA VAL A 20 -5.82 7.69 -8.66
C VAL A 20 -6.84 8.71 -9.14
N TRP A 21 -6.38 9.65 -9.94
CA TRP A 21 -7.26 10.61 -10.56
C TRP A 21 -6.61 11.13 -11.83
N LEU A 22 -7.41 11.73 -12.68
CA LEU A 22 -6.89 12.37 -13.89
C LEU A 22 -6.86 13.85 -13.64
N GLU A 23 -5.71 14.44 -13.89
CA GLU A 23 -5.55 15.85 -13.64
C GLU A 23 -6.29 16.64 -14.68
N GLN A 24 -6.97 17.67 -14.27
CA GLN A 24 -7.73 18.45 -15.19
C GLN A 24 -6.87 19.28 -16.08
N GLY A 25 -7.34 19.58 -17.25
CA GLY A 25 -6.64 20.45 -18.17
C GLY A 25 -5.64 19.75 -19.04
N THR A 26 -5.33 18.48 -18.75
CA THR A 26 -4.37 17.75 -19.57
C THR A 26 -4.90 16.35 -19.75
N PRO A 27 -5.49 16.07 -20.90
CA PRO A 27 -6.10 14.78 -21.11
C PRO A 27 -5.12 13.66 -20.90
N GLY A 28 -5.56 12.63 -20.25
CA GLY A 28 -4.74 11.46 -20.03
C GLY A 28 -3.68 11.59 -18.97
N ARG A 29 -3.63 12.71 -18.27
CA ARG A 29 -2.62 12.86 -17.26
C ARG A 29 -3.04 12.16 -15.98
N LEU A 30 -2.39 11.08 -15.68
CA LEU A 30 -2.69 10.28 -14.51
C LEU A 30 -1.93 10.78 -13.30
N ARG A 31 -2.57 10.74 -12.16
CA ARG A 31 -1.91 11.00 -10.90
C ARG A 31 -2.31 9.91 -9.94
N ALA A 32 -1.38 9.51 -9.12
CA ALA A 32 -1.63 8.47 -8.15
C ALA A 32 -0.92 8.79 -6.86
N ARG A 33 -1.58 8.51 -5.76
CA ARG A 33 -0.98 8.64 -4.44
C ARG A 33 -1.14 7.34 -3.72
N LEU A 34 -0.04 6.84 -3.19
CA LEU A 34 -0.06 5.60 -2.44
C LEU A 34 0.16 5.90 -0.97
N THR A 35 -0.71 5.41 -0.14
CA THR A 35 -0.58 5.59 1.30
C THR A 35 -0.67 4.24 1.97
N GLN A 36 -0.04 4.11 3.10
CA GLN A 36 -0.07 2.87 3.85
C GLN A 36 -0.52 3.11 5.27
N ALA A 37 -1.04 2.07 5.88
CA ALA A 37 -1.36 2.09 7.29
C ALA A 37 -0.99 0.73 7.85
N ALA A 38 -0.29 0.72 8.97
CA ALA A 38 0.07 -0.53 9.57
C ALA A 38 -1.08 -1.13 10.32
N ASP A 39 -1.98 -0.31 10.74
CA ASP A 39 -3.04 -0.76 11.58
C ASP A 39 -4.18 0.19 11.38
N LEU A 40 -5.37 -0.25 11.64
CA LEU A 40 -6.51 0.61 11.45
C LEU A 40 -6.50 1.83 12.34
N GLY A 41 -5.85 1.77 13.46
CA GLY A 41 -5.79 2.90 14.34
C GLY A 41 -4.72 3.91 14.00
N ASP A 42 -3.84 3.58 13.09
CA ASP A 42 -2.73 4.47 12.77
C ASP A 42 -3.09 5.41 11.67
N PRO A 43 -2.56 6.60 11.69
CA PRO A 43 -2.80 7.51 10.57
C PRO A 43 -2.07 7.01 9.34
N PRO A 44 -2.64 7.21 8.18
CA PRO A 44 -1.97 6.76 6.97
C PRO A 44 -0.75 7.60 6.67
N THR A 45 0.23 6.98 6.06
CA THR A 45 1.46 7.63 5.68
C THR A 45 1.59 7.59 4.17
N THR A 46 1.86 8.72 3.57
CA THR A 46 2.05 8.78 2.13
C THR A 46 3.40 8.20 1.78
N LEU A 47 3.41 7.24 0.88
CA LEU A 47 4.64 6.62 0.44
C LEU A 47 5.15 7.21 -0.84
N ALA A 48 4.27 7.49 -1.76
CA ALA A 48 4.71 7.90 -3.08
C ALA A 48 3.59 8.64 -3.79
N THR A 49 3.98 9.53 -4.67
CA THR A 49 3.05 10.18 -5.58
C THR A 49 3.67 10.02 -6.95
N THR A 50 2.90 9.56 -7.90
CA THR A 50 3.46 9.28 -9.20
C THR A 50 2.46 9.64 -10.27
N ALA A 51 2.92 9.77 -11.48
CA ALA A 51 2.11 10.25 -12.58
C ALA A 51 2.00 9.23 -13.71
N ASP A 52 2.43 8.01 -13.52
CA ASP A 52 2.34 7.05 -14.60
C ASP A 52 2.19 5.65 -14.06
N VAL A 53 1.80 4.75 -14.95
CA VAL A 53 1.55 3.38 -14.58
C VAL A 53 2.80 2.68 -14.06
N PRO A 54 3.96 2.80 -14.74
CA PRO A 54 5.13 2.13 -14.19
C PRO A 54 5.50 2.62 -12.80
N GLY A 55 5.27 3.90 -12.53
CA GLY A 55 5.56 4.43 -11.21
C GLY A 55 4.67 3.82 -10.14
N VAL A 56 3.39 3.63 -10.47
CA VAL A 56 2.48 2.97 -9.52
C VAL A 56 2.93 1.54 -9.27
N CYS A 57 3.26 0.83 -10.31
CA CYS A 57 3.68 -0.55 -10.15
C CYS A 57 4.96 -0.66 -9.36
N ALA A 58 5.90 0.23 -9.62
CA ALA A 58 7.15 0.19 -8.87
C ALA A 58 6.94 0.49 -7.40
N ALA A 59 6.05 1.43 -7.10
CA ALA A 59 5.79 1.76 -5.71
C ALA A 59 5.09 0.62 -4.97
N VAL A 60 4.17 -0.06 -5.64
CA VAL A 60 3.51 -1.20 -5.03
C VAL A 60 4.51 -2.32 -4.78
N GLU A 61 5.36 -2.57 -5.76
CA GLU A 61 6.35 -3.61 -5.60
C GLU A 61 7.30 -3.29 -4.45
N ALA A 62 7.75 -2.06 -4.37
CA ALA A 62 8.66 -1.68 -3.29
C ALA A 62 8.00 -1.84 -1.93
N TRP A 63 6.72 -1.47 -1.84
CA TRP A 63 6.00 -1.61 -0.59
C TRP A 63 5.87 -3.08 -0.20
N LEU A 64 5.56 -3.94 -1.17
CA LEU A 64 5.42 -5.35 -0.89
C LEU A 64 6.73 -5.97 -0.46
N ARG A 65 7.83 -5.57 -1.09
CA ARG A 65 9.11 -6.11 -0.71
C ARG A 65 9.50 -5.69 0.69
N ARG A 66 9.24 -4.44 1.04
CA ARG A 66 9.55 -4.00 2.38
C ARG A 66 8.68 -4.71 3.40
N PHE A 67 7.42 -4.96 3.06
CA PHE A 67 6.53 -5.66 3.97
C PHE A 67 7.03 -7.09 4.21
N LEU A 68 7.49 -7.75 3.16
CA LEU A 68 7.98 -9.10 3.29
C LEU A 68 9.29 -9.15 4.06
N ASP A 69 10.13 -8.15 3.90
CA ASP A 69 11.42 -8.15 4.54
C ASP A 69 11.42 -7.61 5.95
N SER A 70 10.36 -6.98 6.37
CA SER A 70 10.32 -6.40 7.69
C SER A 70 10.30 -7.47 8.74
N PRO A 71 11.07 -7.29 9.79
CA PRO A 71 11.03 -8.29 10.83
C PRO A 71 9.72 -8.19 11.56
N GLU A 72 9.31 -9.33 12.06
CA GLU A 72 8.14 -9.38 12.78
C GLU A 72 8.27 -8.80 14.12
N ARG A 73 7.39 -8.14 14.60
CA ARG A 73 7.57 -7.63 15.90
C ARG A 73 6.37 -7.61 16.66
#